data_9d0cdc279464be3701b85de9fdb016d8
#
_entry.id   9d0cdc279464be3701b85de9fdb016d8
#
_cell.length_a   1.000
_cell.length_b   1.000
_cell.length_c   1.000
_cell.angle_alpha   90.00
_cell.angle_beta   90.00
_cell.angle_gamma   90.00
#
_symmetry.space_group_name_H-M   'P 1'
#
loop_
_entity.id
_entity.type
_entity.pdbx_description
1 polymer ?
#
loop_
_entity_poly.entity_id
_entity_poly.type
_entity_poly.pdbx_seq_one_letter_code
_entity_poly.pdbx_strand_id
1 'polypeptide(L)'
;LASTLTVTRLFITLLNSIETVLLPAMLRKYGYSGEEALSIYGVLTGMTFSFLLFPSTITNSLAVLLVPSIAEADAAGNIRMIRKSIILSIRYCLLLGILCTGFFMVFGMELGRVIFHNEMAGEYLVTLSWLCPFLYLATALTSIINGMKKTHITFLITAVSLGIKIVFLVLAVPRYG
;
A
#
# COMPACT_ATOMS: atom_id res chain seq x y z
N LEU A 1 24.45 6.98 -10.60
CA LEU A 1 23.54 6.71 -9.47
C LEU A 1 22.23 7.49 -9.58
N ALA A 2 22.27 8.83 -9.84
CA ALA A 2 21.06 9.65 -9.98
C ALA A 2 20.21 9.20 -11.19
N SER A 3 20.81 8.94 -12.33
CA SER A 3 20.10 8.49 -13.55
C SER A 3 19.38 7.15 -13.36
N THR A 4 20.00 6.21 -12.65
CA THR A 4 19.39 4.89 -12.37
C THR A 4 18.13 5.04 -11.49
N LEU A 5 18.20 5.89 -10.46
CA LEU A 5 17.04 6.17 -9.60
C LEU A 5 15.91 6.86 -10.34
N THR A 6 16.23 7.77 -11.25
CA THR A 6 15.24 8.47 -12.09
C THR A 6 14.54 7.51 -13.04
N VAL A 7 15.29 6.66 -13.75
CA VAL A 7 14.73 5.63 -14.64
C VAL A 7 13.83 4.66 -13.86
N THR A 8 14.27 4.24 -12.68
CA THR A 8 13.49 3.38 -11.78
C THR A 8 12.15 4.03 -11.41
N ARG A 9 12.16 5.30 -11.01
CA ARG A 9 10.94 6.04 -10.66
C ARG A 9 10.02 6.22 -11.86
N LEU A 10 10.56 6.55 -13.03
CA LEU A 10 9.78 6.67 -14.26
C LEU A 10 9.10 5.34 -14.61
N PHE A 11 9.81 4.22 -14.51
CA PHE A 11 9.25 2.90 -14.79
C PHE A 11 8.12 2.55 -13.83
N ILE A 12 8.28 2.77 -12.53
CA ILE A 12 7.23 2.56 -11.53
C ILE A 12 6.02 3.46 -11.82
N THR A 13 6.26 4.73 -12.15
CA THR A 13 5.18 5.68 -12.46
C THR A 13 4.39 5.26 -13.70
N LEU A 14 5.07 4.77 -14.74
CA LEU A 14 4.42 4.23 -15.94
C LEU A 14 3.55 3.02 -15.60
N LEU A 15 4.05 2.08 -14.80
CA LEU A 15 3.28 0.92 -14.38
C LEU A 15 2.05 1.31 -13.54
N ASN A 16 2.18 2.27 -12.63
CA ASN A 16 1.05 2.80 -11.87
C ASN A 16 0.03 3.52 -12.77
N SER A 17 0.49 4.24 -13.79
CA SER A 17 -0.39 4.89 -14.76
C SER A 17 -1.17 3.86 -15.58
N ILE A 18 -0.53 2.76 -15.97
CA ILE A 18 -1.20 1.64 -16.66
C ILE A 18 -2.28 1.05 -15.76
N GLU A 19 -1.98 0.82 -14.49
CA GLU A 19 -2.94 0.29 -13.52
C GLU A 19 -4.16 1.21 -13.37
N THR A 20 -3.93 2.53 -13.24
CA THR A 20 -4.98 3.54 -13.10
C THR A 20 -5.98 3.52 -14.26
N VAL A 21 -5.52 3.28 -15.47
CA VAL A 21 -6.36 3.19 -16.66
C VAL A 21 -6.98 1.80 -16.82
N LEU A 22 -6.21 0.77 -16.45
CA LEU A 22 -6.59 -0.62 -16.69
C LEU A 22 -7.76 -1.07 -15.79
N LEU A 23 -7.80 -0.62 -14.53
CA LEU A 23 -8.84 -1.03 -13.60
C LEU A 23 -10.24 -0.61 -14.04
N PRO A 24 -10.52 0.68 -14.37
CA PRO A 24 -11.81 1.07 -14.93
C PRO A 24 -12.11 0.39 -16.28
N ALA A 25 -11.09 0.16 -17.11
CA ALA A 25 -11.27 -0.51 -18.40
C ALA A 25 -11.71 -1.98 -18.22
N MET A 26 -11.17 -2.68 -17.22
CA MET A 26 -11.56 -4.06 -16.92
C MET A 26 -12.96 -4.14 -16.28
N LEU A 27 -13.33 -3.19 -15.42
CA LEU A 27 -14.69 -3.08 -14.88
C LEU A 27 -15.73 -2.86 -16.00
N ARG A 28 -15.42 -2.02 -16.97
CA ARG A 28 -16.27 -1.85 -18.16
C ARG A 28 -16.41 -3.15 -18.97
N LYS A 29 -15.34 -3.93 -19.07
CA LYS A 29 -15.36 -5.22 -19.77
C LYS A 29 -16.18 -6.27 -19.03
N TYR A 30 -16.30 -6.16 -17.71
CA TYR A 30 -17.19 -7.00 -16.90
C TYR A 30 -18.69 -6.67 -17.13
N GLY A 31 -19.01 -5.44 -17.49
CA GLY A 31 -20.37 -5.02 -17.81
C GLY A 31 -20.84 -3.72 -17.17
N TYR A 32 -19.98 -3.06 -16.39
CA TYR A 32 -20.30 -1.74 -15.82
C TYR A 32 -20.28 -0.65 -16.90
N SER A 33 -21.14 0.36 -16.75
CA SER A 33 -21.05 1.57 -17.57
C SER A 33 -19.73 2.33 -17.32
N GLY A 34 -19.37 3.23 -18.22
CA GLY A 34 -18.15 4.01 -18.06
C GLY A 34 -18.15 4.89 -16.81
N GLU A 35 -19.31 5.45 -16.45
CA GLU A 35 -19.50 6.29 -15.27
C GLU A 35 -19.44 5.46 -13.99
N GLU A 36 -20.09 4.30 -13.95
CA GLU A 36 -20.05 3.39 -12.80
C GLU A 36 -18.65 2.87 -12.54
N ALA A 37 -17.91 2.44 -13.57
CA ALA A 37 -16.54 1.95 -13.44
C ALA A 37 -15.59 3.03 -12.87
N LEU A 38 -15.76 4.27 -13.32
CA LEU A 38 -14.99 5.42 -12.78
C LEU A 38 -15.42 5.76 -11.35
N SER A 39 -16.70 5.68 -11.04
CA SER A 39 -17.20 5.89 -9.67
C SER A 39 -16.65 4.87 -8.71
N ILE A 40 -16.71 3.57 -9.02
CA ILE A 40 -16.14 2.48 -8.24
C ILE A 40 -14.64 2.71 -8.00
N TYR A 41 -13.90 3.03 -9.06
CA TYR A 41 -12.48 3.34 -8.97
C TYR A 41 -12.21 4.55 -8.05
N GLY A 42 -12.99 5.61 -8.20
CA GLY A 42 -12.87 6.83 -7.38
C GLY A 42 -13.15 6.58 -5.90
N VAL A 43 -14.19 5.83 -5.59
CA VAL A 43 -14.53 5.44 -4.20
C VAL A 43 -13.42 4.57 -3.61
N LEU A 44 -12.96 3.57 -4.35
CA LEU A 44 -11.92 2.66 -3.90
C LEU A 44 -10.60 3.39 -3.62
N THR A 45 -10.11 4.16 -4.58
CA THR A 45 -8.78 4.80 -4.50
C THR A 45 -8.80 6.12 -3.76
N GLY A 46 -9.80 6.98 -4.01
CA GLY A 46 -9.89 8.31 -3.42
C GLY A 46 -10.40 8.32 -2.00
N MET A 47 -11.39 7.48 -1.69
CA MET A 47 -12.00 7.45 -0.36
C MET A 47 -11.40 6.32 0.50
N THR A 48 -11.61 5.07 0.09
CA THR A 48 -11.29 3.90 0.91
C THR A 48 -9.79 3.75 1.18
N PHE A 49 -8.95 3.69 0.14
CA PHE A 49 -7.51 3.53 0.33
C PHE A 49 -6.86 4.72 1.02
N SER A 50 -7.31 5.93 0.74
CA SER A 50 -6.80 7.13 1.43
C SER A 50 -7.05 7.04 2.92
N PHE A 51 -8.23 6.56 3.33
CA PHE A 51 -8.59 6.43 4.73
C PHE A 51 -7.90 5.24 5.41
N LEU A 52 -7.81 4.09 4.73
CA LEU A 52 -7.05 2.92 5.22
C LEU A 52 -5.57 3.23 5.41
N LEU A 53 -4.98 4.06 4.54
CA LEU A 53 -3.57 4.43 4.62
C LEU A 53 -3.30 5.59 5.60
N PHE A 54 -4.31 6.32 6.05
CA PHE A 54 -4.12 7.45 6.97
C PHE A 54 -3.33 7.06 8.24
N PRO A 55 -3.64 5.97 8.97
CA PRO A 55 -2.86 5.58 10.13
C PRO A 55 -1.42 5.13 9.80
N SER A 56 -1.14 4.75 8.55
CA SER A 56 0.22 4.39 8.11
C SER A 56 1.21 5.55 8.22
N THR A 57 0.72 6.79 8.32
CA THR A 57 1.56 7.97 8.58
C THR A 57 2.36 7.82 9.87
N ILE A 58 1.80 7.17 10.89
CA ILE A 58 2.49 6.87 12.16
C ILE A 58 3.63 5.88 11.92
N THR A 59 3.36 4.79 11.19
CA THR A 59 4.39 3.79 10.87
C THR A 59 5.47 4.33 9.94
N ASN A 60 5.10 5.20 9.01
CA ASN A 60 6.05 5.89 8.14
C ASN A 60 6.97 6.84 8.92
N SER A 61 6.44 7.59 9.88
CA SER A 61 7.24 8.46 10.73
C SER A 61 8.27 7.68 11.54
N LEU A 62 7.87 6.54 12.13
CA LEU A 62 8.79 5.63 12.81
C LEU A 62 9.84 5.08 11.86
N ALA A 63 9.43 4.67 10.66
CA ALA A 63 10.35 4.14 9.66
C ALA A 63 11.39 5.18 9.22
N VAL A 64 10.99 6.43 9.00
CA VAL A 64 11.92 7.53 8.64
C VAL A 64 12.93 7.79 9.77
N LEU A 65 12.51 7.74 11.03
CA LEU A 65 13.42 7.88 12.18
C LEU A 65 14.40 6.72 12.30
N LEU A 66 14.02 5.51 11.88
CA LEU A 66 14.88 4.33 11.92
C LEU A 66 15.91 4.28 10.78
N VAL A 67 15.65 4.93 9.66
CA VAL A 67 16.54 4.89 8.48
C VAL A 67 17.98 5.31 8.80
N PRO A 68 18.27 6.43 9.48
CA PRO A 68 19.63 6.80 9.84
C PRO A 68 20.30 5.77 10.75
N SER A 69 19.60 5.34 11.81
CA SER A 69 20.12 4.35 12.76
C SER A 69 20.44 3.01 12.09
N ILE A 70 19.64 2.58 11.13
CA ILE A 70 19.88 1.36 10.37
C ILE A 70 21.06 1.54 9.42
N ALA A 71 21.18 2.69 8.76
CA ALA A 71 22.30 2.99 7.88
C ALA A 71 23.64 3.00 8.64
N GLU A 72 23.68 3.56 9.83
CA GLU A 72 24.85 3.55 10.72
C GLU A 72 25.17 2.14 11.19
N ALA A 73 24.17 1.36 11.59
CA ALA A 73 24.34 -0.02 12.02
C ALA A 73 24.84 -0.93 10.88
N ASP A 74 24.36 -0.71 9.66
CA ASP A 74 24.80 -1.43 8.46
C ASP A 74 26.27 -1.10 8.12
N ALA A 75 26.63 0.17 8.17
CA ALA A 75 28.02 0.62 7.97
C ALA A 75 28.99 0.07 9.03
N ALA A 76 28.52 -0.08 10.27
CA ALA A 76 29.30 -0.65 11.38
C ALA A 76 29.26 -2.20 11.41
N GLY A 77 28.55 -2.87 10.51
CA GLY A 77 28.38 -4.32 10.52
C GLY A 77 27.58 -4.85 11.72
N ASN A 78 26.82 -4.00 12.41
CA ASN A 78 26.07 -4.35 13.61
C ASN A 78 24.71 -5.02 13.27
N ILE A 79 24.76 -6.27 12.86
CA ILE A 79 23.59 -7.07 12.48
C ILE A 79 22.59 -7.19 13.64
N ARG A 80 23.05 -7.19 14.90
CA ARG A 80 22.18 -7.31 16.08
C ARG A 80 21.26 -6.08 16.18
N MET A 81 21.77 -4.88 15.93
CA MET A 81 20.99 -3.64 15.96
C MET A 81 19.98 -3.61 14.82
N ILE A 82 20.38 -3.99 13.60
CA ILE A 82 19.49 -4.08 12.44
C ILE A 82 18.33 -5.04 12.73
N ARG A 83 18.64 -6.25 13.23
CA ARG A 83 17.63 -7.25 13.59
C ARG A 83 16.65 -6.74 14.65
N LYS A 84 17.16 -6.05 15.68
CA LYS A 84 16.33 -5.46 16.74
C LYS A 84 15.37 -4.41 16.17
N SER A 85 15.85 -3.54 15.29
CA SER A 85 15.01 -2.53 14.63
C SER A 85 13.94 -3.14 13.74
N ILE A 86 14.27 -4.18 12.99
CA ILE A 86 13.28 -4.91 12.16
C ILE A 86 12.19 -5.52 13.03
N ILE A 87 12.56 -6.26 14.09
CA ILE A 87 11.58 -6.92 14.99
C ILE A 87 10.69 -5.87 15.65
N LEU A 88 11.26 -4.76 16.09
CA LEU A 88 10.51 -3.66 16.71
C LEU A 88 9.51 -3.07 15.73
N SER A 89 9.93 -2.77 14.49
CA SER A 89 9.06 -2.25 13.44
C SER A 89 7.93 -3.21 13.11
N ILE A 90 8.21 -4.50 12.97
CA ILE A 90 7.19 -5.53 12.72
C ILE A 90 6.15 -5.53 13.85
N ARG A 91 6.60 -5.52 15.10
CA ARG A 91 5.72 -5.55 16.27
C ARG A 91 4.78 -4.33 16.31
N TYR A 92 5.31 -3.11 16.10
CA TYR A 92 4.51 -1.88 16.10
C TYR A 92 3.56 -1.81 14.90
N CYS A 93 4.00 -2.20 13.71
CA CYS A 93 3.16 -2.19 12.52
C CYS A 93 2.01 -3.19 12.64
N LEU A 94 2.28 -4.39 13.15
CA LEU A 94 1.23 -5.39 13.37
C LEU A 94 0.24 -4.94 14.44
N LEU A 95 0.72 -4.38 15.56
CA LEU A 95 -0.14 -3.89 16.63
C LEU A 95 -1.07 -2.79 16.12
N LEU A 96 -0.50 -1.77 15.46
CA LEU A 96 -1.29 -0.68 14.88
C LEU A 96 -2.24 -1.20 13.79
N GLY A 97 -1.77 -2.11 12.93
CA GLY A 97 -2.57 -2.71 11.87
C GLY A 97 -3.78 -3.47 12.42
N ILE A 98 -3.58 -4.30 13.45
CA ILE A 98 -4.68 -5.05 14.11
C ILE A 98 -5.69 -4.09 14.76
N LEU A 99 -5.21 -3.05 15.45
CA LEU A 99 -6.07 -2.03 16.04
C LEU A 99 -6.91 -1.32 14.97
N CYS A 100 -6.28 -0.91 13.86
CA CYS A 100 -6.98 -0.27 12.75
C CYS A 100 -7.96 -1.23 12.06
N THR A 101 -7.61 -2.50 11.89
CA THR A 101 -8.52 -3.51 11.36
C THR A 101 -9.77 -3.60 12.22
N GLY A 102 -9.61 -3.75 13.55
CA GLY A 102 -10.75 -3.78 14.49
C GLY A 102 -11.60 -2.51 14.42
N PHE A 103 -10.95 -1.35 14.37
CA PHE A 103 -11.63 -0.07 14.24
C PHE A 103 -12.45 0.03 12.95
N PHE A 104 -11.87 -0.28 11.80
CA PHE A 104 -12.56 -0.21 10.52
C PHE A 104 -13.63 -1.31 10.35
N MET A 105 -13.48 -2.47 10.95
CA MET A 105 -14.52 -3.50 10.97
C MET A 105 -15.76 -3.06 11.74
N VAL A 106 -15.58 -2.34 12.87
CA VAL A 106 -16.70 -1.89 13.70
C VAL A 106 -17.32 -0.61 13.14
N PHE A 107 -16.51 0.36 12.77
CA PHE A 107 -16.94 1.70 12.41
C PHE A 107 -16.91 1.99 10.90
N GLY A 108 -16.43 1.08 10.05
CA GLY A 108 -16.24 1.33 8.62
C GLY A 108 -17.52 1.75 7.90
N MET A 109 -18.65 1.12 8.18
CA MET A 109 -19.95 1.48 7.59
C MET A 109 -20.39 2.88 8.00
N GLU A 110 -20.25 3.21 9.28
CA GLU A 110 -20.61 4.55 9.80
C GLU A 110 -19.70 5.64 9.24
N LEU A 111 -18.39 5.34 9.12
CA LEU A 111 -17.43 6.24 8.49
C LEU A 111 -17.77 6.49 7.01
N GLY A 112 -18.17 5.45 6.28
CA GLY A 112 -18.64 5.57 4.89
C GLY A 112 -19.85 6.50 4.77
N ARG A 113 -20.85 6.33 5.64
CA ARG A 113 -22.06 7.15 5.65
C ARG A 113 -21.82 8.57 6.11
N VAL A 114 -21.12 8.76 7.22
CA VAL A 114 -20.97 10.08 7.87
C VAL A 114 -19.91 10.95 7.19
N ILE A 115 -18.76 10.36 6.82
CA ILE A 115 -17.64 11.14 6.27
C ILE A 115 -17.77 11.26 4.74
N PHE A 116 -18.05 10.14 4.07
CA PHE A 116 -18.04 10.10 2.61
C PHE A 116 -19.43 10.22 2.00
N HIS A 117 -20.51 10.15 2.79
CA HIS A 117 -21.89 10.10 2.33
C HIS A 117 -22.08 9.02 1.24
N ASN A 118 -21.35 7.91 1.37
CA ASN A 118 -21.30 6.85 0.38
C ASN A 118 -21.22 5.48 1.09
N GLU A 119 -22.24 4.66 0.91
CA GLU A 119 -22.31 3.33 1.54
C GLU A 119 -21.26 2.36 0.95
N MET A 120 -20.97 2.44 -0.33
CA MET A 120 -19.96 1.63 -1.01
C MET A 120 -18.56 1.87 -0.39
N ALA A 121 -18.23 3.11 -0.03
CA ALA A 121 -16.99 3.41 0.68
C ALA A 121 -16.92 2.72 2.04
N GLY A 122 -18.04 2.65 2.76
CA GLY A 122 -18.16 1.93 4.03
C GLY A 122 -17.94 0.42 3.88
N GLU A 123 -18.58 -0.21 2.89
CA GLU A 123 -18.41 -1.62 2.58
C GLU A 123 -16.95 -1.97 2.22
N TYR A 124 -16.31 -1.12 1.42
CA TYR A 124 -14.91 -1.30 1.08
C TYR A 124 -13.98 -1.09 2.29
N LEU A 125 -14.28 -0.13 3.18
CA LEU A 125 -13.52 0.05 4.41
C LEU A 125 -13.55 -1.19 5.29
N VAL A 126 -14.73 -1.79 5.49
CA VAL A 126 -14.88 -3.01 6.27
C VAL A 126 -14.16 -4.18 5.59
N THR A 127 -14.41 -4.39 4.30
CA THR A 127 -13.88 -5.53 3.56
C THR A 127 -12.35 -5.46 3.44
N LEU A 128 -11.79 -4.27 3.17
CA LEU A 128 -10.35 -4.10 2.96
C LEU A 128 -9.57 -3.85 4.27
N SER A 129 -10.26 -3.70 5.41
CA SER A 129 -9.61 -3.49 6.71
C SER A 129 -8.58 -4.57 7.06
N TRP A 130 -8.79 -5.81 6.63
CA TRP A 130 -7.84 -6.91 6.80
C TRP A 130 -6.47 -6.68 6.17
N LEU A 131 -6.39 -5.79 5.20
CA LEU A 131 -5.13 -5.43 4.55
C LEU A 131 -4.27 -4.48 5.41
N CYS A 132 -4.84 -3.79 6.40
CA CYS A 132 -4.12 -2.79 7.19
C CYS A 132 -2.79 -3.30 7.79
N PRO A 133 -2.73 -4.47 8.48
CA PRO A 133 -1.47 -4.96 9.06
C PRO A 133 -0.39 -5.18 8.01
N PHE A 134 -0.79 -5.72 6.85
CA PHE A 134 0.14 -6.00 5.75
C PHE A 134 0.61 -4.72 5.06
N LEU A 135 -0.28 -3.76 4.82
CA LEU A 135 0.06 -2.48 4.22
C LEU A 135 1.04 -1.68 5.08
N TYR A 136 0.78 -1.62 6.40
CA TYR A 136 1.65 -0.89 7.32
C TYR A 136 3.00 -1.58 7.49
N LEU A 137 3.01 -2.90 7.50
CA LEU A 137 4.24 -3.68 7.54
C LEU A 137 5.07 -3.49 6.25
N ALA A 138 4.43 -3.52 5.09
CA ALA A 138 5.09 -3.32 3.81
C ALA A 138 5.78 -1.94 3.71
N THR A 139 5.11 -0.87 4.16
CA THR A 139 5.70 0.48 4.16
C THR A 139 6.91 0.58 5.09
N ALA A 140 6.84 0.02 6.29
CA ALA A 140 7.94 0.02 7.24
C ALA A 140 9.14 -0.81 6.75
N LEU A 141 8.91 -2.02 6.24
CA LEU A 141 9.98 -2.87 5.71
C LEU A 141 10.66 -2.25 4.49
N THR A 142 9.89 -1.61 3.61
CA THR A 142 10.43 -0.86 2.47
C THR A 142 11.38 0.25 2.93
N SER A 143 11.00 1.00 3.96
CA SER A 143 11.84 2.06 4.53
C SER A 143 13.13 1.51 5.15
N ILE A 144 13.06 0.36 5.83
CA ILE A 144 14.25 -0.31 6.40
C ILE A 144 15.21 -0.75 5.29
N ILE A 145 14.70 -1.38 4.23
CA ILE A 145 15.52 -1.81 3.08
C ILE A 145 16.20 -0.61 2.41
N ASN A 146 15.46 0.51 2.28
CA ASN A 146 16.01 1.75 1.74
C ASN A 146 17.08 2.35 2.66
N GLY A 147 16.92 2.24 3.97
CA GLY A 147 17.93 2.65 4.97
C GLY A 147 19.24 1.88 4.84
N MET A 148 19.18 0.60 4.49
CA MET A 148 20.36 -0.23 4.18
C MET A 148 20.99 0.06 2.79
N LYS A 149 20.55 1.12 2.11
CA LYS A 149 20.97 1.49 0.74
C LYS A 149 20.74 0.41 -0.32
N LYS A 150 19.84 -0.55 -0.04
CA LYS A 150 19.48 -1.65 -0.94
C LYS A 150 18.23 -1.32 -1.79
N THR A 151 18.16 -0.09 -2.28
CA THR A 151 16.99 0.42 -3.05
C THR A 151 16.68 -0.40 -4.31
N HIS A 152 17.66 -1.08 -4.90
CA HIS A 152 17.45 -1.99 -6.02
C HIS A 152 16.55 -3.18 -5.65
N ILE A 153 16.63 -3.66 -4.40
CA ILE A 153 15.74 -4.75 -3.90
C ILE A 153 14.31 -4.24 -3.82
N THR A 154 14.11 -3.03 -3.26
CA THR A 154 12.80 -2.39 -3.21
C THR A 154 12.21 -2.22 -4.62
N PHE A 155 13.03 -1.80 -5.58
CA PHE A 155 12.62 -1.70 -6.97
C PHE A 155 12.15 -3.04 -7.55
N LEU A 156 12.93 -4.10 -7.39
CA LEU A 156 12.57 -5.43 -7.88
C LEU A 156 11.25 -5.93 -7.25
N ILE A 157 11.12 -5.79 -5.94
CA ILE A 157 9.88 -6.18 -5.23
C ILE A 157 8.68 -5.40 -5.76
N THR A 158 8.82 -4.08 -5.92
CA THR A 158 7.74 -3.23 -6.43
C THR A 158 7.39 -3.57 -7.88
N ALA A 159 8.38 -3.76 -8.75
CA ALA A 159 8.16 -4.11 -10.14
C ALA A 159 7.47 -5.47 -10.30
N VAL A 160 7.90 -6.48 -9.53
CA VAL A 160 7.27 -7.81 -9.52
C VAL A 160 5.85 -7.73 -8.98
N SER A 161 5.63 -7.00 -7.89
CA SER A 161 4.29 -6.82 -7.29
C SER A 161 3.32 -6.15 -8.24
N LEU A 162 3.75 -5.09 -8.94
CA LEU A 162 2.94 -4.42 -9.96
C LEU A 162 2.67 -5.32 -11.16
N GLY A 163 3.65 -6.10 -11.59
CA GLY A 163 3.46 -7.09 -12.65
C GLY A 163 2.40 -8.14 -12.28
N ILE A 164 2.50 -8.72 -11.09
CA ILE A 164 1.50 -9.69 -10.58
C ILE A 164 0.12 -9.03 -10.48
N LYS A 165 0.06 -7.81 -9.97
CA LYS A 165 -1.20 -7.06 -9.83
C LYS A 165 -1.87 -6.81 -11.17
N ILE A 166 -1.11 -6.39 -12.20
CA ILE A 166 -1.63 -6.17 -13.55
C ILE A 166 -2.15 -7.49 -14.14
N VAL A 167 -1.40 -8.58 -14.02
CA VAL A 167 -1.81 -9.91 -14.50
C VAL A 167 -3.11 -10.34 -13.80
N PHE A 168 -3.17 -10.19 -12.48
CA PHE A 168 -4.37 -10.53 -11.71
C PHE A 168 -5.57 -9.67 -12.14
N LEU A 169 -5.37 -8.36 -12.35
CA LEU A 169 -6.39 -7.42 -12.78
C LEU A 169 -6.97 -7.80 -14.16
N VAL A 170 -6.12 -8.18 -15.10
CA VAL A 170 -6.53 -8.59 -16.46
C VAL A 170 -7.27 -9.93 -16.46
N LEU A 171 -6.90 -10.86 -15.57
CA LEU A 171 -7.47 -12.21 -15.53
C LEU A 171 -8.69 -12.32 -14.61
N ALA A 172 -8.67 -11.67 -13.44
CA ALA A 172 -9.69 -11.85 -12.42
C ALA A 172 -10.86 -10.87 -12.58
N VAL A 173 -10.60 -9.58 -12.82
CA VAL A 173 -11.67 -8.58 -12.90
C VAL A 173 -12.69 -8.87 -14.00
N PRO A 174 -12.33 -9.29 -15.23
CA PRO A 174 -13.32 -9.63 -16.24
C PRO A 174 -14.16 -10.87 -15.94
N ARG A 175 -13.75 -11.69 -14.94
CA ARG A 175 -14.46 -12.92 -14.58
C ARG A 175 -15.29 -12.79 -13.31
N TYR A 176 -14.83 -12.01 -12.36
CA TYR A 176 -15.43 -11.94 -11.01
C TYR A 176 -15.96 -10.56 -10.66
N GLY A 177 -15.65 -9.53 -11.45
CA GLY A 177 -16.12 -8.15 -11.25
C GLY A 177 -15.32 -7.37 -10.23
#